data_1895022b8217314f29852b3b4056338b
#
_entry.id   1895022b8217314f29852b3b4056338b
#
_cell.length_a   1.000
_cell.length_b   1.000
_cell.length_c   1.000
_cell.angle_alpha   90.00
_cell.angle_beta   90.00
_cell.angle_gamma   90.00
#
_symmetry.space_group_name_H-M   'P 1'
#
loop_
_entity.id
_entity.type
_entity.pdbx_description
1 polymer ?
#
loop_
_entity_poly.entity_id
_entity_poly.type
_entity_poly.pdbx_seq_one_letter_code
_entity_poly.pdbx_strand_id
1 'polypeptide(L)'
;VSAAIASQGVLYISETWLDRHERLFAWLRSQKQPMIIVFGLIALVAIFNISSALTMIVMEKNRDIGVLRAMGFSRRNISQLFLVEGGLIGLIGVGLGICLALIVGFLQIRYGFFRIPAEIYFMSQLAVKFHLQQFITVGAFGFLLALVATVYPAWKASGVQPADAVRYE
;
A
#
# COMPACT_ATOMS: atom_id res chain seq x y z
N VAL A 1 7.84 -33.09 -36.48
CA VAL A 1 7.13 -34.21 -35.87
C VAL A 1 5.63 -34.11 -36.14
N SER A 2 5.02 -32.93 -36.12
CA SER A 2 3.58 -32.71 -36.40
C SER A 2 3.17 -33.00 -37.85
N ALA A 3 4.07 -32.74 -38.83
CA ALA A 3 3.78 -32.96 -40.25
C ALA A 3 3.74 -34.46 -40.67
N ALA A 4 4.44 -35.33 -39.94
CA ALA A 4 4.47 -36.78 -40.23
C ALA A 4 3.21 -37.54 -39.69
N ILE A 5 2.48 -36.95 -38.73
CA ILE A 5 1.32 -37.53 -38.09
C ILE A 5 0.04 -37.18 -38.89
N ALA A 6 0.05 -36.04 -39.61
CA ALA A 6 -1.07 -35.63 -40.48
C ALA A 6 -1.36 -36.56 -41.67
N SER A 7 -0.37 -37.40 -42.05
CA SER A 7 -0.52 -38.33 -43.21
C SER A 7 -1.36 -39.57 -42.90
N GLN A 8 -1.76 -39.83 -41.66
CA GLN A 8 -2.55 -41.01 -41.26
C GLN A 8 -4.05 -40.76 -41.08
N GLY A 9 -4.58 -39.60 -41.53
CA GLY A 9 -6.01 -39.34 -41.55
C GLY A 9 -6.73 -39.27 -40.19
N VAL A 10 -5.98 -39.29 -39.10
CA VAL A 10 -6.48 -39.06 -37.74
C VAL A 10 -6.19 -37.64 -37.38
N LEU A 11 -7.23 -36.80 -37.33
CA LEU A 11 -7.15 -35.43 -36.81
C LEU A 11 -6.81 -35.48 -35.30
N TYR A 12 -5.52 -35.64 -34.99
CA TYR A 12 -5.03 -35.34 -33.66
C TYR A 12 -5.02 -33.81 -33.52
N ILE A 13 -6.02 -33.27 -32.87
CA ILE A 13 -6.01 -31.91 -32.37
C ILE A 13 -4.98 -31.93 -31.24
N SER A 14 -3.74 -31.56 -31.54
CA SER A 14 -2.70 -31.34 -30.51
C SER A 14 -3.06 -30.06 -29.76
N GLU A 15 -4.10 -30.11 -28.93
CA GLU A 15 -4.34 -29.07 -27.95
C GLU A 15 -3.15 -29.10 -27.00
N THR A 16 -2.33 -28.05 -27.06
CA THR A 16 -1.24 -27.84 -26.11
C THR A 16 -1.86 -27.71 -24.74
N TRP A 17 -1.21 -28.32 -23.72
CA TRP A 17 -1.66 -28.21 -22.32
C TRP A 17 -1.95 -26.76 -21.90
N LEU A 18 -1.24 -25.79 -22.46
CA LEU A 18 -1.47 -24.35 -22.33
C LEU A 18 -2.84 -23.92 -22.89
N ASP A 19 -3.25 -24.42 -24.07
CA ASP A 19 -4.49 -24.02 -24.73
C ASP A 19 -5.73 -24.53 -23.96
N ARG A 20 -5.63 -25.73 -23.37
CA ARG A 20 -6.70 -26.29 -22.54
C ARG A 20 -6.89 -25.50 -21.23
N HIS A 21 -5.84 -24.83 -20.73
CA HIS A 21 -5.86 -24.07 -19.48
C HIS A 21 -5.84 -22.56 -19.70
N GLU A 22 -5.91 -22.08 -20.94
CA GLU A 22 -5.91 -20.66 -21.28
C GLU A 22 -7.04 -19.91 -20.54
N ARG A 23 -8.22 -20.50 -20.45
CA ARG A 23 -9.34 -19.94 -19.69
C ARG A 23 -9.05 -19.81 -18.20
N LEU A 24 -8.35 -20.77 -17.61
CA LEU A 24 -7.94 -20.72 -16.20
C LEU A 24 -6.90 -19.64 -15.97
N PHE A 25 -5.92 -19.50 -16.86
CA PHE A 25 -4.93 -18.42 -16.77
C PHE A 25 -5.53 -17.04 -17.02
N ALA A 26 -6.47 -16.93 -17.97
CA ALA A 26 -7.22 -15.70 -18.22
C ALA A 26 -8.05 -15.31 -17.00
N TRP A 27 -8.73 -16.27 -16.36
CA TRP A 27 -9.50 -16.06 -15.13
C TRP A 27 -8.62 -15.64 -13.96
N LEU A 28 -7.47 -16.30 -13.73
CA LEU A 28 -6.50 -15.92 -12.70
C LEU A 28 -5.92 -14.52 -12.93
N ARG A 29 -5.69 -14.16 -14.18
CA ARG A 29 -5.20 -12.81 -14.53
C ARG A 29 -6.27 -11.75 -14.29
N SER A 30 -7.54 -12.06 -14.58
CA SER A 30 -8.67 -11.18 -14.34
C SER A 30 -8.90 -10.91 -12.85
N GLN A 31 -8.57 -11.85 -11.96
CA GLN A 31 -8.73 -11.68 -10.50
C GLN A 31 -7.76 -10.67 -9.88
N LYS A 32 -6.64 -10.36 -10.54
CA LYS A 32 -5.68 -9.36 -10.04
C LYS A 32 -6.22 -7.93 -10.14
N GLN A 33 -7.04 -7.63 -11.13
CA GLN A 33 -7.57 -6.27 -11.33
C GLN A 33 -8.43 -5.78 -10.17
N PRO A 34 -9.45 -6.52 -9.68
CA PRO A 34 -10.23 -6.11 -8.52
C PRO A 34 -9.37 -5.90 -7.26
N MET A 35 -8.35 -6.73 -7.05
CA MET A 35 -7.43 -6.58 -5.92
C MET A 35 -6.68 -5.25 -5.99
N ILE A 36 -6.16 -4.87 -7.16
CA ILE A 36 -5.45 -3.60 -7.34
C ILE A 36 -6.38 -2.41 -7.06
N ILE A 37 -7.64 -2.48 -7.50
CA ILE A 37 -8.64 -1.44 -7.26
C ILE A 37 -8.91 -1.31 -5.76
N VAL A 38 -9.12 -2.43 -5.05
CA VAL A 38 -9.37 -2.43 -3.60
C VAL A 38 -8.16 -1.86 -2.84
N PHE A 39 -6.94 -2.30 -3.17
CA PHE A 39 -5.74 -1.73 -2.56
C PHE A 39 -5.56 -0.25 -2.86
N GLY A 40 -5.88 0.18 -4.08
CA GLY A 40 -5.87 1.60 -4.46
C GLY A 40 -6.85 2.43 -3.63
N LEU A 41 -8.06 1.93 -3.41
CA LEU A 41 -9.06 2.60 -2.57
C LEU A 41 -8.61 2.68 -1.11
N ILE A 42 -8.07 1.59 -0.56
CA ILE A 42 -7.53 1.58 0.82
C ILE A 42 -6.39 2.59 0.95
N ALA A 43 -5.47 2.63 -0.01
CA ALA A 43 -4.37 3.60 -0.05
C ALA A 43 -4.88 5.04 -0.11
N LEU A 44 -5.91 5.31 -0.92
CA LEU A 44 -6.53 6.62 -1.05
C LEU A 44 -7.16 7.06 0.28
N VAL A 45 -7.92 6.19 0.94
CA VAL A 45 -8.50 6.47 2.27
C VAL A 45 -7.39 6.72 3.30
N ALA A 46 -6.31 5.97 3.28
CA ALA A 46 -5.17 6.18 4.17
C ALA A 46 -4.51 7.55 3.96
N ILE A 47 -4.33 7.99 2.70
CA ILE A 47 -3.80 9.32 2.37
C ILE A 47 -4.70 10.42 2.96
N PHE A 48 -6.02 10.32 2.78
CA PHE A 48 -6.96 11.29 3.33
C PHE A 48 -6.94 11.32 4.87
N ASN A 49 -6.87 10.16 5.52
CA ASN A 49 -6.80 10.07 6.98
C ASN A 49 -5.53 10.74 7.52
N ILE A 50 -4.36 10.41 6.96
CA ILE A 50 -3.08 11.03 7.38
C ILE A 50 -3.12 12.54 7.15
N SER A 51 -3.57 12.97 5.97
CA SER A 51 -3.65 14.40 5.61
C SER A 51 -4.61 15.17 6.52
N SER A 52 -5.76 14.58 6.86
CA SER A 52 -6.73 15.17 7.79
C SER A 52 -6.17 15.30 9.19
N ALA A 53 -5.58 14.23 9.74
CA ALA A 53 -4.99 14.23 11.07
C ALA A 53 -3.88 15.28 11.20
N LEU A 54 -2.94 15.30 10.24
CA LEU A 54 -1.86 16.30 10.23
C LEU A 54 -2.39 17.72 10.04
N THR A 55 -3.45 17.93 9.25
CA THR A 55 -4.06 19.24 9.11
C THR A 55 -4.65 19.72 10.44
N MET A 56 -5.27 18.84 11.21
CA MET A 56 -5.77 19.16 12.54
C MET A 56 -4.63 19.54 13.49
N ILE A 57 -3.55 18.77 13.51
CA ILE A 57 -2.35 19.07 14.30
C ILE A 57 -1.78 20.45 13.93
N VAL A 58 -1.69 20.76 12.63
CA VAL A 58 -1.26 22.09 12.15
C VAL A 58 -2.16 23.21 12.70
N MET A 59 -3.48 22.98 12.72
CA MET A 59 -4.42 23.98 13.23
C MET A 59 -4.26 24.18 14.74
N GLU A 60 -4.09 23.11 15.51
CA GLU A 60 -3.83 23.17 16.96
C GLU A 60 -2.50 23.86 17.28
N LYS A 61 -1.48 23.65 16.44
CA LYS A 61 -0.13 24.20 16.62
C LYS A 61 0.10 25.55 15.94
N ASN A 62 -0.96 26.17 15.45
CA ASN A 62 -0.89 27.41 14.66
C ASN A 62 -0.17 28.54 15.42
N ARG A 63 -0.43 28.67 16.74
CA ARG A 63 0.23 29.65 17.60
C ARG A 63 1.73 29.37 17.74
N ASP A 64 2.09 28.11 17.98
CA ASP A 64 3.49 27.70 18.14
C ASP A 64 4.28 27.93 16.83
N ILE A 65 3.65 27.64 15.68
CA ILE A 65 4.20 27.91 14.35
C ILE A 65 4.42 29.40 14.15
N GLY A 66 3.45 30.24 14.57
CA GLY A 66 3.57 31.70 14.51
C GLY A 66 4.74 32.23 15.31
N VAL A 67 4.94 31.73 16.54
CA VAL A 67 6.09 32.08 17.41
C VAL A 67 7.41 31.68 16.76
N LEU A 68 7.51 30.44 16.25
CA LEU A 68 8.72 29.97 15.56
C LEU A 68 9.05 30.86 14.35
N ARG A 69 8.05 31.28 13.61
CA ARG A 69 8.24 32.19 12.47
C ARG A 69 8.67 33.59 12.90
N ALA A 70 8.13 34.11 14.00
CA ALA A 70 8.57 35.38 14.56
C ALA A 70 10.03 35.32 15.02
N MET A 71 10.51 34.15 15.46
CA MET A 71 11.91 33.89 15.82
C MET A 71 12.84 33.70 14.60
N GLY A 72 12.31 33.82 13.36
CA GLY A 72 13.11 33.74 12.14
C GLY A 72 13.11 32.39 11.41
N PHE A 73 12.29 31.43 11.85
CA PHE A 73 12.16 30.16 11.10
C PHE A 73 11.57 30.41 9.71
N SER A 74 12.25 29.89 8.70
CA SER A 74 11.79 29.98 7.31
C SER A 74 10.57 29.05 7.05
N ARG A 75 9.79 29.38 6.03
CA ARG A 75 8.68 28.51 5.56
C ARG A 75 9.16 27.08 5.29
N ARG A 76 10.36 26.96 4.72
CA ARG A 76 10.97 25.65 4.41
C ARG A 76 11.25 24.83 5.67
N ASN A 77 11.73 25.48 6.74
CA ASN A 77 12.02 24.80 8.00
C ASN A 77 10.74 24.26 8.65
N ILE A 78 9.65 25.05 8.63
CA ILE A 78 8.34 24.61 9.13
C ILE A 78 7.80 23.42 8.29
N SER A 79 7.86 23.52 6.97
CA SER A 79 7.43 22.42 6.10
C SER A 79 8.25 21.15 6.32
N GLN A 80 9.56 21.26 6.50
CA GLN A 80 10.44 20.12 6.81
C GLN A 80 10.09 19.45 8.13
N LEU A 81 9.75 20.23 9.16
CA LEU A 81 9.34 19.71 10.46
C LEU A 81 8.11 18.78 10.31
N PHE A 82 7.08 19.23 9.61
CA PHE A 82 5.89 18.41 9.38
C PHE A 82 6.16 17.23 8.43
N LEU A 83 7.07 17.37 7.46
CA LEU A 83 7.48 16.24 6.62
C LEU A 83 8.21 15.15 7.43
N VAL A 84 9.05 15.54 8.37
CA VAL A 84 9.73 14.59 9.28
C VAL A 84 8.70 13.91 10.19
N GLU A 85 7.75 14.66 10.74
CA GLU A 85 6.67 14.12 11.58
C GLU A 85 5.83 13.10 10.81
N GLY A 86 5.36 13.44 9.61
CA GLY A 86 4.63 12.50 8.76
C GLY A 86 5.47 11.32 8.29
N GLY A 87 6.76 11.52 8.07
CA GLY A 87 7.72 10.45 7.79
C GLY A 87 7.86 9.47 8.94
N LEU A 88 7.92 9.95 10.18
CA LEU A 88 7.95 9.11 11.38
C LEU A 88 6.65 8.32 11.55
N ILE A 89 5.49 8.97 11.37
CA ILE A 89 4.19 8.30 11.40
C ILE A 89 4.14 7.21 10.34
N GLY A 90 4.59 7.52 9.11
CA GLY A 90 4.64 6.56 8.01
C GLY A 90 5.56 5.38 8.30
N LEU A 91 6.74 5.63 8.87
CA LEU A 91 7.72 4.58 9.22
C LEU A 91 7.16 3.63 10.29
N ILE A 92 6.58 4.19 11.35
CA ILE A 92 5.95 3.42 12.43
C ILE A 92 4.77 2.62 11.87
N GLY A 93 3.92 3.24 11.05
CA GLY A 93 2.77 2.58 10.43
C GLY A 93 3.16 1.42 9.52
N VAL A 94 4.18 1.60 8.68
CA VAL A 94 4.74 0.54 7.83
C VAL A 94 5.33 -0.58 8.68
N GLY A 95 6.10 -0.24 9.72
CA GLY A 95 6.68 -1.23 10.64
C GLY A 95 5.61 -2.08 11.31
N LEU A 96 4.57 -1.45 11.86
CA LEU A 96 3.44 -2.14 12.47
C LEU A 96 2.67 -2.99 11.44
N GLY A 97 2.46 -2.48 10.23
CA GLY A 97 1.80 -3.21 9.14
C GLY A 97 2.56 -4.47 8.74
N ILE A 98 3.88 -4.39 8.59
CA ILE A 98 4.74 -5.54 8.30
C ILE A 98 4.70 -6.55 9.46
N CYS A 99 4.79 -6.08 10.70
CA CYS A 99 4.73 -6.93 11.89
C CYS A 99 3.41 -7.71 11.95
N LEU A 100 2.27 -7.04 11.76
CA LEU A 100 0.96 -7.66 11.70
C LEU A 100 0.84 -8.67 10.57
N ALA A 101 1.35 -8.34 9.38
CA ALA A 101 1.33 -9.25 8.23
C ALA A 101 2.14 -10.52 8.50
N LEU A 102 3.30 -10.41 9.16
CA LEU A 102 4.13 -11.55 9.56
C LEU A 102 3.42 -12.41 10.62
N ILE A 103 2.79 -11.78 11.62
CA ILE A 103 2.04 -12.49 12.67
C ILE A 103 0.89 -13.27 12.04
N VAL A 104 0.05 -12.62 11.22
CA VAL A 104 -1.08 -13.28 10.55
C VAL A 104 -0.61 -14.40 9.63
N GLY A 105 0.45 -14.18 8.86
CA GLY A 105 1.03 -15.19 7.98
C GLY A 105 1.59 -16.39 8.75
N PHE A 106 2.26 -16.15 9.88
CA PHE A 106 2.78 -17.21 10.74
C PHE A 106 1.64 -18.02 11.40
N LEU A 107 0.58 -17.33 11.90
CA LEU A 107 -0.61 -17.98 12.43
C LEU A 107 -1.30 -18.84 11.36
N GLN A 108 -1.37 -18.34 10.12
CA GLN A 108 -1.94 -19.12 9.01
C GLN A 108 -1.16 -20.41 8.76
N ILE A 109 0.17 -20.34 8.74
CA ILE A 109 1.02 -21.54 8.55
C ILE A 109 0.85 -22.51 9.72
N ARG A 110 0.74 -22.00 10.95
CA ARG A 110 0.69 -22.84 12.17
C ARG A 110 -0.68 -23.47 12.43
N TYR A 111 -1.75 -22.70 12.20
CA TYR A 111 -3.13 -23.10 12.57
C TYR A 111 -4.02 -23.38 11.37
N GLY A 112 -3.65 -22.93 10.17
CA GLY A 112 -4.43 -23.18 8.95
C GLY A 112 -5.86 -22.64 9.02
N PHE A 113 -6.06 -21.43 9.55
CA PHE A 113 -7.40 -20.84 9.72
C PHE A 113 -8.18 -20.77 8.42
N PHE A 114 -7.51 -20.38 7.34
CA PHE A 114 -8.13 -20.35 6.00
C PHE A 114 -7.91 -21.71 5.34
N ARG A 115 -8.86 -22.61 5.54
CA ARG A 115 -8.92 -23.87 4.82
C ARG A 115 -9.65 -23.66 3.50
N ILE A 116 -9.02 -23.99 2.39
CA ILE A 116 -9.66 -23.99 1.09
C ILE A 116 -10.27 -25.37 0.90
N PRO A 117 -11.56 -25.49 0.45
CA PRO A 117 -12.15 -26.79 0.14
C PRO A 117 -11.26 -27.50 -0.89
N ALA A 118 -10.69 -28.65 -0.51
CA ALA A 118 -9.80 -29.45 -1.36
C ALA A 118 -10.49 -29.93 -2.64
N GLU A 119 -11.83 -29.98 -2.63
CA GLU A 119 -12.68 -30.39 -3.74
C GLU A 119 -12.58 -29.44 -4.96
N ILE A 120 -12.22 -28.17 -4.74
CA ILE A 120 -12.17 -27.18 -5.82
C ILE A 120 -10.72 -26.91 -6.30
N TYR A 121 -9.73 -27.01 -5.41
CA TYR A 121 -8.37 -26.55 -5.72
C TYR A 121 -7.26 -27.63 -5.68
N PHE A 122 -7.58 -28.89 -5.44
CA PHE A 122 -6.61 -30.00 -5.31
C PHE A 122 -5.49 -29.73 -4.28
N MET A 123 -5.63 -28.71 -3.44
CA MET A 123 -4.72 -28.32 -2.38
C MET A 123 -5.50 -28.08 -1.09
N SER A 124 -5.10 -28.76 -0.02
CA SER A 124 -5.77 -28.70 1.28
C SER A 124 -5.35 -27.50 2.15
N GLN A 125 -4.30 -26.80 1.78
CA GLN A 125 -3.77 -25.66 2.56
C GLN A 125 -3.29 -24.52 1.65
N LEU A 126 -3.56 -23.29 2.07
CA LEU A 126 -3.03 -22.10 1.43
C LEU A 126 -1.51 -22.02 1.70
N ALA A 127 -0.69 -22.28 0.69
CA ALA A 127 0.76 -22.17 0.82
C ALA A 127 1.19 -20.70 0.89
N VAL A 128 1.47 -20.22 2.10
CA VAL A 128 2.01 -18.86 2.32
C VAL A 128 3.53 -18.91 2.12
N LYS A 129 4.02 -18.23 1.08
CA LYS A 129 5.44 -18.03 0.84
C LYS A 129 5.83 -16.61 1.21
N PHE A 130 6.74 -16.47 2.16
CA PHE A 130 7.29 -15.17 2.51
C PHE A 130 8.42 -14.78 1.54
N HIS A 131 8.18 -13.77 0.74
CA HIS A 131 9.20 -13.17 -0.12
C HIS A 131 9.63 -11.82 0.46
N LEU A 132 10.84 -11.74 0.98
CA LEU A 132 11.38 -10.50 1.56
C LEU A 132 11.27 -9.31 0.61
N GLN A 133 11.49 -9.52 -0.68
CA GLN A 133 11.37 -8.49 -1.70
C GLN A 133 9.96 -7.86 -1.75
N GLN A 134 8.90 -8.66 -1.56
CA GLN A 134 7.53 -8.15 -1.53
C GLN A 134 7.28 -7.24 -0.32
N PHE A 135 7.79 -7.63 0.87
CA PHE A 135 7.69 -6.80 2.07
C PHE A 135 8.40 -5.46 1.91
N ILE A 136 9.61 -5.48 1.34
CA ILE A 136 10.37 -4.25 1.05
C ILE A 136 9.62 -3.37 0.06
N THR A 137 9.11 -3.93 -1.04
CA THR A 137 8.41 -3.17 -2.08
C THR A 137 7.13 -2.54 -1.54
N VAL A 138 6.30 -3.32 -0.83
CA VAL A 138 5.05 -2.82 -0.25
C VAL A 138 5.32 -1.81 0.86
N GLY A 139 6.32 -2.07 1.70
CA GLY A 139 6.73 -1.14 2.75
C GLY A 139 7.25 0.19 2.19
N ALA A 140 8.11 0.16 1.17
CA ALA A 140 8.60 1.35 0.50
C ALA A 140 7.46 2.14 -0.16
N PHE A 141 6.53 1.45 -0.80
CA PHE A 141 5.36 2.08 -1.41
C PHE A 141 4.45 2.73 -0.35
N GLY A 142 4.16 2.04 0.75
CA GLY A 142 3.38 2.57 1.86
C GLY A 142 4.04 3.80 2.50
N PHE A 143 5.36 3.77 2.68
CA PHE A 143 6.12 4.91 3.18
C PHE A 143 6.06 6.11 2.23
N LEU A 144 6.21 5.89 0.93
CA LEU A 144 6.07 6.95 -0.08
C LEU A 144 4.67 7.57 -0.07
N LEU A 145 3.62 6.75 0.07
CA LEU A 145 2.25 7.25 0.19
C LEU A 145 2.06 8.12 1.44
N ALA A 146 2.65 7.75 2.57
CA ALA A 146 2.61 8.54 3.79
C ALA A 146 3.30 9.90 3.61
N LEU A 147 4.47 9.92 2.94
CA LEU A 147 5.16 11.16 2.61
C LEU A 147 4.30 12.06 1.70
N VAL A 148 3.70 11.50 0.65
CA VAL A 148 2.81 12.23 -0.26
C VAL A 148 1.62 12.83 0.50
N ALA A 149 1.00 12.06 1.40
CA ALA A 149 -0.11 12.51 2.23
C ALA A 149 0.27 13.69 3.13
N THR A 150 1.54 13.78 3.52
CA THR A 150 2.06 14.83 4.40
C THR A 150 2.38 16.14 3.67
N VAL A 151 2.59 16.11 2.36
CA VAL A 151 2.99 17.30 1.58
C VAL A 151 1.97 18.43 1.71
N TYR A 152 0.68 18.12 1.57
CA TYR A 152 -0.37 19.11 1.63
C TYR A 152 -0.45 19.83 3.00
N PRO A 153 -0.56 19.12 4.16
CA PRO A 153 -0.58 19.77 5.47
C PRO A 153 0.73 20.49 5.79
N ALA A 154 1.88 19.96 5.38
CA ALA A 154 3.18 20.62 5.56
C ALA A 154 3.26 21.95 4.79
N TRP A 155 2.74 22.00 3.57
CA TRP A 155 2.66 23.24 2.80
C TRP A 155 1.70 24.24 3.45
N LYS A 156 0.55 23.78 3.92
CA LYS A 156 -0.44 24.63 4.62
C LYS A 156 0.15 25.21 5.90
N ALA A 157 0.86 24.41 6.71
CA ALA A 157 1.55 24.86 7.92
C ALA A 157 2.58 25.98 7.63
N SER A 158 3.32 25.85 6.52
CA SER A 158 4.31 26.84 6.11
C SER A 158 3.72 28.20 5.74
N GLY A 159 2.44 28.24 5.40
CA GLY A 159 1.70 29.45 4.98
C GLY A 159 1.24 30.34 6.14
N VAL A 160 1.27 29.87 7.39
CA VAL A 160 0.81 30.63 8.57
C VAL A 160 1.58 31.94 8.69
N GLN A 161 0.85 33.06 8.79
CA GLN A 161 1.45 34.38 8.97
C GLN A 161 1.62 34.67 10.48
N PRO A 162 2.76 35.23 10.91
CA PRO A 162 3.00 35.57 12.32
C PRO A 162 1.95 36.52 12.91
N ALA A 163 1.43 37.44 12.08
CA ALA A 163 0.41 38.40 12.48
C ALA A 163 -0.94 37.77 12.84
N ASP A 164 -1.33 36.69 12.16
CA ASP A 164 -2.60 36.01 12.41
C ASP A 164 -2.56 35.15 13.67
N ALA A 165 -1.38 34.64 14.03
CA ALA A 165 -1.19 33.81 15.21
C ALA A 165 -1.32 34.56 16.55
N VAL A 166 -1.13 35.88 16.56
CA VAL A 166 -1.18 36.74 17.77
C VAL A 166 -2.55 37.43 17.91
N ARG A 167 -3.38 37.44 16.87
CA ARG A 167 -4.64 38.20 16.81
C ARG A 167 -5.85 37.44 17.39
N TYR A 168 -5.72 36.16 17.68
CA TYR A 168 -6.79 35.39 18.31
C TYR A 168 -6.67 35.42 19.83
N GLU A 169 -6.96 36.58 20.41
CA GLU A 169 -7.50 36.75 21.76
C GLU A 169 -8.90 37.36 21.67
#